data_f08c9bafe603e656dd4e179ed50f3381
#
_entry.id   f08c9bafe603e656dd4e179ed50f3381
#
_cell.length_a   1.000
_cell.length_b   1.000
_cell.length_c   1.000
_cell.angle_alpha   90.00
_cell.angle_beta   90.00
_cell.angle_gamma   90.00
#
_symmetry.space_group_name_H-M   'P 1'
#
loop_
_entity.id
_entity.type
_entity.pdbx_description
1 polymer ?
#
loop_
_entity_poly.entity_id
_entity_poly.type
_entity_poly.pdbx_seq_one_letter_code
_entity_poly.pdbx_strand_id
1 'polypeptide(L)'
;DYYVDVDKFAQRDFGDPIMAQNDMDYYNQYGHARAVREGDKFSYNYKAHLRSGGVWATYATRFGGFGMKLGAELGGLSMWREGLWRKGLFLDNSKGKSEKLEYFVYKAKGNFDYVINANHTFELNAVAMQNAPAFQSAFVSPRTRNSVTPGLTTEKVYGIDASYNLRYGDYKLRVSGYYTKVNDRSKVISFYDDVLKTYTNFALSGIDEQYFGLEVAASIPIYNGLSLNGAISWGQYTYTSNPNYVQIADNSAEPLNSGTVYWKDMRVESTPQTAMNIGLSYRGPHNIYASIDLNYYNNMYLSMNPLYRTDEVLLPTMTDEQIRELRSQEKFDSAYTLSASIGKNFYIQRRYTLGFSLQVNNILNNQNIKTGGYEQMRVQGIKTGKEITSYQKFAPKYFYLFGTTYYLNVYFRF
;
A
#
# COMPACT_ATOMS: atom_id res chain seq x y z
N ASP A 1 -1.01 -0.96 -37.61
CA ASP A 1 -0.35 0.16 -36.91
C ASP A 1 -1.44 1.18 -36.51
N TYR A 2 -1.46 1.61 -35.25
CA TYR A 2 -2.35 2.66 -34.78
C TYR A 2 -1.54 3.94 -34.62
N TYR A 3 -2.03 5.02 -35.18
CA TYR A 3 -1.41 6.35 -35.05
C TYR A 3 -2.34 7.24 -34.22
N VAL A 4 -1.78 7.97 -33.27
CA VAL A 4 -2.49 9.03 -32.57
C VAL A 4 -2.20 10.35 -33.26
N ASP A 5 -3.21 10.95 -33.85
CA ASP A 5 -3.12 12.29 -34.42
C ASP A 5 -3.20 13.31 -33.26
N VAL A 6 -2.02 13.72 -32.77
CA VAL A 6 -1.87 14.66 -31.67
C VAL A 6 -2.44 16.03 -32.02
N ASP A 7 -2.34 16.45 -33.28
CA ASP A 7 -2.85 17.76 -33.71
C ASP A 7 -4.36 17.81 -33.69
N LYS A 8 -5.05 16.74 -34.14
CA LYS A 8 -6.52 16.64 -34.00
C LYS A 8 -6.95 16.51 -32.56
N PHE A 9 -6.19 15.78 -31.75
CA PHE A 9 -6.46 15.63 -30.34
C PHE A 9 -6.36 16.99 -29.61
N ALA A 10 -5.30 17.74 -29.88
CA ALA A 10 -5.08 19.08 -29.35
C ALA A 10 -6.17 20.06 -29.78
N GLN A 11 -6.53 20.07 -31.05
CA GLN A 11 -7.58 20.92 -31.57
C GLN A 11 -8.94 20.64 -30.93
N ARG A 12 -9.24 19.37 -30.67
CA ARG A 12 -10.47 18.99 -29.96
C ARG A 12 -10.50 19.40 -28.50
N ASP A 13 -9.41 19.16 -27.75
CA ASP A 13 -9.38 19.28 -26.30
C ASP A 13 -8.89 20.67 -25.83
N PHE A 14 -8.06 21.35 -26.61
CA PHE A 14 -7.43 22.62 -26.23
C PHE A 14 -7.71 23.78 -27.22
N GLY A 15 -8.23 23.48 -28.41
CA GLY A 15 -8.37 24.48 -29.46
C GLY A 15 -7.05 24.95 -30.08
N ASP A 16 -5.91 24.42 -29.63
CA ASP A 16 -4.56 24.77 -30.07
C ASP A 16 -3.75 23.49 -30.32
N PRO A 17 -3.20 23.29 -31.52
CA PRO A 17 -2.40 22.12 -31.89
C PRO A 17 -1.11 21.99 -31.08
N ILE A 18 -0.61 23.06 -30.46
CA ILE A 18 0.65 23.08 -29.72
C ILE A 18 0.49 22.44 -28.34
N MET A 19 -0.59 22.73 -27.64
CA MET A 19 -0.74 22.35 -26.21
C MET A 19 -0.66 20.85 -25.96
N ALA A 20 -1.15 20.00 -26.84
CA ALA A 20 -1.07 18.56 -26.66
C ALA A 20 0.22 17.91 -27.19
N GLN A 21 1.13 18.69 -27.79
CA GLN A 21 2.38 18.13 -28.30
C GLN A 21 3.22 17.51 -27.19
N ASN A 22 3.65 16.28 -27.42
CA ASN A 22 4.49 15.56 -26.47
C ASN A 22 5.97 15.92 -26.60
N ASP A 23 6.40 16.39 -27.76
CA ASP A 23 7.78 16.75 -28.08
C ASP A 23 7.82 18.00 -28.98
N MET A 24 7.77 19.16 -28.35
CA MET A 24 7.79 20.46 -29.04
C MET A 24 9.07 20.73 -29.79
N ASP A 25 10.21 20.20 -29.38
CA ASP A 25 11.45 20.38 -30.09
C ASP A 25 11.39 19.67 -31.47
N TYR A 26 10.78 18.48 -31.49
CA TYR A 26 10.51 17.79 -32.75
C TYR A 26 9.50 18.55 -33.64
N TYR A 27 8.37 18.99 -33.00
CA TYR A 27 7.36 19.76 -33.72
C TYR A 27 7.92 21.04 -34.33
N ASN A 28 8.72 21.81 -33.60
CA ASN A 28 9.35 23.02 -34.10
C ASN A 28 10.34 22.76 -35.24
N GLN A 29 10.99 21.61 -35.24
CA GLN A 29 11.96 21.24 -36.28
C GLN A 29 11.28 20.76 -37.56
N TYR A 30 10.18 20.01 -37.47
CA TYR A 30 9.58 19.32 -38.62
C TYR A 30 8.18 19.82 -38.99
N GLY A 31 7.57 20.69 -38.20
CA GLY A 31 6.24 21.27 -38.44
C GLY A 31 5.05 20.32 -38.23
N HIS A 32 5.31 19.13 -37.67
CA HIS A 32 4.28 18.13 -37.37
C HIS A 32 4.64 17.28 -36.17
N ALA A 33 3.63 16.63 -35.54
CA ALA A 33 3.83 15.70 -34.43
C ALA A 33 4.67 14.48 -34.89
N ARG A 34 5.40 13.90 -33.94
CA ARG A 34 6.18 12.68 -34.17
C ARG A 34 5.25 11.50 -34.45
N ALA A 35 5.39 10.86 -35.59
CA ALA A 35 4.77 9.57 -35.87
C ALA A 35 5.47 8.47 -35.04
N VAL A 36 4.72 7.67 -34.34
CA VAL A 36 5.23 6.57 -33.48
C VAL A 36 4.65 5.24 -33.93
N ARG A 37 5.43 4.17 -33.76
CA ARG A 37 5.07 2.78 -34.05
C ARG A 37 5.18 1.93 -32.82
N GLU A 38 4.78 0.69 -32.91
CA GLU A 38 4.98 -0.29 -31.83
C GLU A 38 6.45 -0.35 -31.40
N GLY A 39 6.71 -0.23 -30.09
CA GLY A 39 8.07 -0.15 -29.53
C GLY A 39 8.63 1.25 -29.35
N ASP A 40 8.04 2.25 -30.00
CA ASP A 40 8.47 3.64 -29.83
C ASP A 40 7.95 4.24 -28.52
N LYS A 41 8.70 5.21 -28.01
CA LYS A 41 8.24 5.99 -26.83
C LYS A 41 7.09 6.89 -27.22
N PHE A 42 6.02 6.84 -26.44
CA PHE A 42 4.83 7.64 -26.64
C PHE A 42 4.44 8.40 -25.37
N SER A 43 3.80 9.56 -25.50
CA SER A 43 3.25 10.42 -24.46
C SER A 43 4.30 11.07 -23.56
N TYR A 44 5.27 10.37 -23.00
CA TYR A 44 6.27 10.96 -22.11
C TYR A 44 7.66 10.31 -22.27
N ASN A 45 8.69 11.07 -21.93
CA ASN A 45 10.06 10.60 -21.89
C ASN A 45 10.83 11.36 -20.80
N TYR A 46 11.15 10.70 -19.70
CA TYR A 46 11.92 11.28 -18.61
C TYR A 46 12.79 10.23 -17.90
N LYS A 47 13.78 10.69 -17.16
CA LYS A 47 14.58 9.88 -16.26
C LYS A 47 14.28 10.28 -14.82
N ALA A 48 14.13 9.29 -13.95
CA ALA A 48 14.15 9.45 -12.50
C ALA A 48 15.57 9.19 -12.00
N HIS A 49 16.14 10.17 -11.31
CA HIS A 49 17.44 10.03 -10.70
C HIS A 49 17.28 9.93 -9.19
N LEU A 50 17.81 8.86 -8.61
CA LEU A 50 17.88 8.66 -7.17
C LEU A 50 19.34 8.32 -6.82
N ARG A 51 19.87 9.00 -5.83
CA ARG A 51 21.19 8.74 -5.26
C ARG A 51 21.09 8.69 -3.76
N SER A 52 21.56 7.62 -3.16
CA SER A 52 21.60 7.48 -1.70
C SER A 52 22.97 7.01 -1.25
N GLY A 53 23.36 7.42 -0.08
CA GLY A 53 24.55 6.96 0.57
C GLY A 53 24.37 7.07 2.08
N GLY A 54 25.01 6.19 2.84
CA GLY A 54 24.89 6.19 4.29
C GLY A 54 25.93 5.29 4.94
N VAL A 55 26.02 5.43 6.25
CA VAL A 55 26.82 4.58 7.13
C VAL A 55 25.92 3.95 8.16
N TRP A 56 26.21 2.72 8.52
CA TRP A 56 25.47 2.00 9.54
C TRP A 56 26.40 1.27 10.48
N ALA A 57 25.97 1.08 11.72
CA ALA A 57 26.64 0.29 12.72
C ALA A 57 25.64 -0.54 13.51
N THR A 58 26.06 -1.72 13.93
CA THR A 58 25.32 -2.55 14.86
C THR A 58 26.20 -3.02 16.00
N TYR A 59 25.63 -3.05 17.19
CA TYR A 59 26.26 -3.59 18.38
C TYR A 59 25.37 -4.65 18.98
N ALA A 60 25.95 -5.77 19.36
CA ALA A 60 25.23 -6.86 20.03
C ALA A 60 26.04 -7.37 21.20
N THR A 61 25.36 -7.60 22.33
CA THR A 61 25.99 -8.14 23.53
C THR A 61 25.00 -8.99 24.32
N ARG A 62 25.52 -9.83 25.20
CA ARG A 62 24.71 -10.67 26.10
C ARG A 62 25.39 -10.75 27.48
N PHE A 63 24.59 -10.53 28.52
CA PHE A 63 25.01 -10.65 29.92
C PHE A 63 24.02 -11.58 30.64
N GLY A 64 24.47 -12.81 30.98
CA GLY A 64 23.60 -13.81 31.55
C GLY A 64 22.39 -14.07 30.66
N GLY A 65 21.17 -13.91 31.21
CA GLY A 65 19.92 -14.07 30.46
C GLY A 65 19.52 -12.86 29.60
N PHE A 66 20.21 -11.70 29.74
CA PHE A 66 19.85 -10.47 29.02
C PHE A 66 20.66 -10.34 27.72
N GLY A 67 20.00 -10.19 26.60
CA GLY A 67 20.57 -9.89 25.30
C GLY A 67 20.15 -8.50 24.81
N MET A 68 21.06 -7.81 24.13
CA MET A 68 20.81 -6.50 23.54
C MET A 68 21.41 -6.43 22.14
N LYS A 69 20.66 -5.92 21.18
CA LYS A 69 21.15 -5.55 19.85
C LYS A 69 20.69 -4.12 19.52
N LEU A 70 21.65 -3.25 19.24
CA LEU A 70 21.39 -1.89 18.80
C LEU A 70 21.89 -1.72 17.38
N GLY A 71 21.16 -0.99 16.57
CA GLY A 71 21.55 -0.65 15.21
C GLY A 71 21.19 0.79 14.88
N ALA A 72 22.10 1.49 14.22
CA ALA A 72 21.86 2.84 13.72
C ALA A 72 22.35 2.96 12.29
N GLU A 73 21.62 3.72 11.47
CA GLU A 73 21.96 4.10 10.11
C GLU A 73 21.73 5.61 9.97
N LEU A 74 22.71 6.30 9.40
CA LEU A 74 22.61 7.71 9.05
C LEU A 74 22.97 7.84 7.58
N GLY A 75 22.17 8.59 6.81
CA GLY A 75 22.41 8.74 5.39
C GLY A 75 21.72 9.93 4.79
N GLY A 76 21.92 10.06 3.50
CA GLY A 76 21.26 11.05 2.66
C GLY A 76 20.69 10.40 1.40
N LEU A 77 19.60 10.97 0.92
CA LEU A 77 18.99 10.63 -0.36
C LEU A 77 18.79 11.91 -1.15
N SER A 78 19.21 11.92 -2.41
CA SER A 78 18.86 12.98 -3.33
C SER A 78 18.10 12.42 -4.53
N MET A 79 17.09 13.17 -5.00
CA MET A 79 16.32 12.77 -6.16
C MET A 79 15.97 13.98 -7.02
N TRP A 80 15.90 13.76 -8.34
CA TRP A 80 15.43 14.75 -9.30
C TRP A 80 14.86 14.05 -10.54
N ARG A 81 13.98 14.75 -11.23
CA ARG A 81 13.47 14.37 -12.53
C ARG A 81 14.29 15.03 -13.62
N GLU A 82 14.51 14.34 -14.74
CA GLU A 82 15.10 14.91 -15.95
C GLU A 82 14.17 14.61 -17.14
N GLY A 83 13.43 15.62 -17.57
CA GLY A 83 12.59 15.53 -18.76
C GLY A 83 13.41 15.53 -20.04
N LEU A 84 13.16 14.58 -20.92
CA LEU A 84 13.87 14.45 -22.20
C LEU A 84 13.08 15.06 -23.37
N TRP A 85 11.79 15.27 -23.20
CA TRP A 85 10.92 15.95 -24.16
C TRP A 85 10.36 17.24 -23.58
N ARG A 86 10.21 18.24 -24.44
CA ARG A 86 9.55 19.50 -24.13
C ARG A 86 8.07 19.37 -24.45
N LYS A 87 7.23 19.44 -23.43
CA LYS A 87 5.77 19.37 -23.56
C LYS A 87 5.18 20.68 -24.02
N GLY A 88 4.23 20.66 -24.94
CA GLY A 88 3.57 21.86 -25.44
C GLY A 88 2.87 22.67 -24.36
N LEU A 89 2.23 21.99 -23.39
CA LEU A 89 1.55 22.64 -22.27
C LEU A 89 2.52 23.18 -21.18
N PHE A 90 3.75 22.63 -21.11
CA PHE A 90 4.75 22.94 -20.06
C PHE A 90 6.10 23.26 -20.69
N LEU A 91 6.14 24.27 -21.59
CA LEU A 91 7.31 24.61 -22.38
C LEU A 91 8.58 24.85 -21.56
N ASP A 92 8.44 25.51 -20.41
CA ASP A 92 9.56 25.91 -19.55
C ASP A 92 9.76 24.98 -18.36
N ASN A 93 8.84 24.03 -18.11
CA ASN A 93 8.83 23.18 -16.90
C ASN A 93 8.72 21.68 -17.21
N SER A 94 9.10 21.23 -18.39
CA SER A 94 8.97 19.79 -18.76
C SER A 94 10.28 19.17 -19.22
N LYS A 95 11.14 19.89 -19.94
CA LYS A 95 12.45 19.44 -20.41
C LYS A 95 13.56 19.89 -19.46
N GLY A 96 14.61 19.06 -19.33
CA GLY A 96 15.73 19.32 -18.45
C GLY A 96 15.49 18.83 -17.02
N LYS A 97 16.38 19.21 -16.12
CA LYS A 97 16.39 18.79 -14.74
C LYS A 97 15.42 19.61 -13.89
N SER A 98 14.67 18.92 -13.04
CA SER A 98 13.90 19.56 -11.98
C SER A 98 14.82 20.09 -10.89
N GLU A 99 14.21 20.74 -9.88
CA GLU A 99 14.82 20.94 -8.58
C GLU A 99 15.35 19.61 -8.05
N LYS A 100 16.52 19.67 -7.40
CA LYS A 100 17.13 18.54 -6.71
C LYS A 100 16.62 18.52 -5.27
N LEU A 101 15.87 17.48 -4.92
CA LEU A 101 15.37 17.26 -3.59
C LEU A 101 16.41 16.48 -2.78
N GLU A 102 16.76 16.98 -1.60
CA GLU A 102 17.75 16.38 -0.73
C GLU A 102 17.15 16.11 0.65
N TYR A 103 17.31 14.89 1.13
CA TYR A 103 16.76 14.43 2.39
C TYR A 103 17.85 13.79 3.25
N PHE A 104 17.91 14.18 4.51
CA PHE A 104 18.59 13.41 5.53
C PHE A 104 17.69 12.27 5.97
N VAL A 105 18.25 11.07 6.07
CA VAL A 105 17.54 9.86 6.51
C VAL A 105 18.28 9.20 7.66
N TYR A 106 17.54 8.68 8.63
CA TYR A 106 18.10 7.91 9.71
C TYR A 106 17.21 6.72 10.04
N LYS A 107 17.84 5.68 10.62
CA LYS A 107 17.16 4.53 11.21
C LYS A 107 17.89 4.17 12.49
N ALA A 108 17.15 4.02 13.58
CA ALA A 108 17.61 3.48 14.84
C ALA A 108 16.71 2.33 15.24
N LYS A 109 17.29 1.21 15.66
CA LYS A 109 16.56 0.04 16.15
C LYS A 109 17.24 -0.55 17.36
N GLY A 110 16.44 -1.02 18.29
CA GLY A 110 16.86 -1.76 19.46
C GLY A 110 16.07 -3.05 19.58
N ASN A 111 16.76 -4.13 19.91
CA ASN A 111 16.15 -5.39 20.31
C ASN A 111 16.74 -5.76 21.66
N PHE A 112 15.89 -6.06 22.62
CA PHE A 112 16.24 -6.50 23.97
C PHE A 112 15.53 -7.81 24.21
N ASP A 113 16.27 -8.84 24.59
CA ASP A 113 15.73 -10.12 24.96
C ASP A 113 16.15 -10.49 26.40
N TYR A 114 15.26 -11.11 27.14
CA TYR A 114 15.53 -11.63 28.45
C TYR A 114 15.08 -13.09 28.55
N VAL A 115 16.06 -13.96 28.66
CA VAL A 115 15.85 -15.39 28.88
C VAL A 115 15.64 -15.62 30.39
N ILE A 116 14.37 -15.77 30.80
CA ILE A 116 14.01 -16.02 32.20
C ILE A 116 14.51 -17.39 32.62
N ASN A 117 14.27 -18.39 31.78
CA ASN A 117 14.81 -19.75 31.91
C ASN A 117 14.72 -20.47 30.53
N ALA A 118 15.00 -21.78 30.50
CA ALA A 118 15.00 -22.57 29.27
C ALA A 118 13.69 -22.53 28.46
N ASN A 119 12.57 -22.23 29.11
CA ASN A 119 11.24 -22.27 28.49
C ASN A 119 10.64 -20.88 28.22
N HIS A 120 11.11 -19.84 28.90
CA HIS A 120 10.47 -18.52 28.94
C HIS A 120 11.44 -17.45 28.47
N THR A 121 11.02 -16.70 27.44
CA THR A 121 11.79 -15.55 26.91
C THR A 121 10.86 -14.36 26.72
N PHE A 122 11.35 -13.19 27.13
CA PHE A 122 10.70 -11.92 26.87
C PHE A 122 11.53 -11.15 25.84
N GLU A 123 10.89 -10.48 24.87
CA GLU A 123 11.54 -9.66 23.84
C GLU A 123 10.88 -8.30 23.76
N LEU A 124 11.68 -7.26 23.63
CA LEU A 124 11.25 -5.88 23.37
C LEU A 124 11.98 -5.35 22.15
N ASN A 125 11.26 -4.85 21.18
CA ASN A 125 11.80 -4.20 20.00
C ASN A 125 11.33 -2.75 19.94
N ALA A 126 12.23 -1.87 19.49
CA ALA A 126 11.90 -0.48 19.22
C ALA A 126 12.57 -0.03 17.93
N VAL A 127 11.90 0.83 17.18
CA VAL A 127 12.39 1.43 15.94
C VAL A 127 12.00 2.89 15.86
N ALA A 128 12.94 3.70 15.40
CA ALA A 128 12.70 5.08 14.99
C ALA A 128 13.38 5.30 13.64
N MET A 129 12.64 5.79 12.65
CA MET A 129 13.21 6.04 11.33
C MET A 129 12.60 7.26 10.67
N GLN A 130 13.40 7.89 9.82
CA GLN A 130 12.99 8.93 8.90
C GLN A 130 13.32 8.51 7.49
N ASN A 131 12.31 8.49 6.62
CA ASN A 131 12.41 8.08 5.23
C ASN A 131 12.18 9.28 4.30
N ALA A 132 12.91 9.35 3.21
CA ALA A 132 12.56 10.25 2.13
C ALA A 132 11.24 9.81 1.47
N PRO A 133 10.44 10.75 0.93
CA PRO A 133 9.24 10.39 0.17
C PRO A 133 9.62 9.58 -1.08
N ALA A 134 8.68 8.77 -1.55
CA ALA A 134 8.85 8.03 -2.80
C ALA A 134 8.93 9.01 -3.98
N PHE A 135 9.74 8.70 -5.00
CA PHE A 135 9.87 9.54 -6.20
C PHE A 135 8.52 9.87 -6.85
N GLN A 136 7.60 8.89 -6.87
CA GLN A 136 6.27 9.08 -7.45
C GLN A 136 5.39 10.07 -6.66
N SER A 137 5.63 10.21 -5.36
CA SER A 137 4.94 11.18 -4.51
C SER A 137 5.66 12.53 -4.47
N ALA A 138 6.94 12.57 -4.89
CA ALA A 138 7.76 13.77 -4.86
C ALA A 138 7.42 14.76 -5.99
N PHE A 139 6.90 14.26 -7.10
CA PHE A 139 6.51 15.09 -8.24
C PHE A 139 5.02 14.93 -8.52
N VAL A 140 4.35 16.06 -8.73
CA VAL A 140 2.89 16.08 -8.94
C VAL A 140 2.47 15.25 -10.15
N SER A 141 3.19 15.40 -11.26
CA SER A 141 2.99 14.64 -12.49
C SER A 141 4.32 14.43 -13.20
N PRO A 142 5.12 13.43 -12.81
CA PRO A 142 6.45 13.23 -13.41
C PRO A 142 6.41 12.88 -14.90
N ARG A 143 5.25 12.51 -15.44
CA ARG A 143 5.07 12.26 -16.89
C ARG A 143 5.03 13.56 -17.69
N THR A 144 4.60 14.65 -17.07
CA THR A 144 4.33 15.91 -17.80
C THR A 144 5.31 17.02 -17.47
N ARG A 145 5.71 17.19 -16.20
CA ARG A 145 6.45 18.38 -15.73
C ARG A 145 7.38 18.11 -14.55
N ASN A 146 8.20 19.12 -14.23
CA ASN A 146 9.20 19.11 -13.18
C ASN A 146 8.67 19.56 -11.79
N SER A 147 7.38 19.91 -11.69
CA SER A 147 6.80 20.47 -10.46
C SER A 147 6.85 19.47 -9.30
N VAL A 148 7.41 19.91 -8.19
CA VAL A 148 7.46 19.18 -6.93
C VAL A 148 6.10 19.23 -6.23
N THR A 149 5.75 18.18 -5.53
CA THR A 149 4.51 18.10 -4.74
C THR A 149 4.55 19.11 -3.58
N PRO A 150 3.57 20.00 -3.46
CA PRO A 150 3.52 20.95 -2.36
C PRO A 150 3.39 20.26 -1.00
N GLY A 151 4.07 20.82 0.03
CA GLY A 151 4.02 20.28 1.39
C GLY A 151 4.75 18.94 1.58
N LEU A 152 5.62 18.55 0.64
CA LEU A 152 6.38 17.33 0.70
C LEU A 152 7.40 17.37 1.84
N THR A 153 7.35 16.38 2.73
CA THR A 153 8.27 16.21 3.85
C THR A 153 8.74 14.77 3.96
N THR A 154 9.67 14.50 4.89
CA THR A 154 10.10 13.14 5.21
C THR A 154 9.08 12.44 6.10
N GLU A 155 8.78 11.19 5.78
CA GLU A 155 7.97 10.31 6.63
C GLU A 155 8.77 9.87 7.86
N LYS A 156 8.16 9.94 9.04
CA LYS A 156 8.75 9.47 10.30
C LYS A 156 7.95 8.29 10.84
N VAL A 157 8.66 7.23 11.19
CA VAL A 157 8.05 6.00 11.74
C VAL A 157 8.66 5.71 13.11
N TYR A 158 7.79 5.51 14.09
CA TYR A 158 8.15 5.09 15.44
C TYR A 158 7.38 3.83 15.77
N GLY A 159 8.05 2.78 16.19
CA GLY A 159 7.44 1.51 16.52
C GLY A 159 8.04 0.92 17.80
N ILE A 160 7.20 0.24 18.56
CA ILE A 160 7.59 -0.57 19.70
C ILE A 160 6.73 -1.82 19.72
N ASP A 161 7.33 -2.96 19.99
CA ASP A 161 6.64 -4.20 20.28
C ASP A 161 7.28 -4.96 21.43
N ALA A 162 6.44 -5.63 22.20
CA ALA A 162 6.85 -6.50 23.28
C ALA A 162 6.23 -7.89 23.10
N SER A 163 7.04 -8.93 23.27
CA SER A 163 6.63 -10.31 23.06
C SER A 163 7.06 -11.20 24.22
N TYR A 164 6.18 -12.08 24.62
CA TYR A 164 6.47 -13.18 25.52
C TYR A 164 6.41 -14.49 24.76
N ASN A 165 7.43 -15.32 24.90
CA ASN A 165 7.55 -16.62 24.25
C ASN A 165 7.68 -17.72 25.31
N LEU A 166 6.82 -18.74 25.21
CA LEU A 166 6.87 -19.97 26.00
C LEU A 166 7.17 -21.16 25.07
N ARG A 167 8.13 -21.99 25.46
CA ARG A 167 8.40 -23.28 24.84
C ARG A 167 8.58 -24.35 25.91
N TYR A 168 7.68 -25.30 25.98
CA TYR A 168 7.75 -26.41 26.90
C TYR A 168 7.55 -27.72 26.14
N GLY A 169 8.62 -28.43 25.87
CA GLY A 169 8.58 -29.54 24.92
C GLY A 169 8.09 -29.06 23.54
N ASP A 170 7.02 -29.67 23.06
CA ASP A 170 6.39 -29.31 21.78
C ASP A 170 5.32 -28.21 21.92
N TYR A 171 4.96 -27.81 23.16
CA TYR A 171 4.06 -26.69 23.39
C TYR A 171 4.77 -25.36 23.09
N LYS A 172 4.09 -24.50 22.33
CA LYS A 172 4.59 -23.16 22.01
C LYS A 172 3.48 -22.15 22.18
N LEU A 173 3.81 -21.02 22.81
CA LEU A 173 2.93 -19.87 22.91
C LEU A 173 3.75 -18.61 22.68
N ARG A 174 3.23 -17.71 21.88
CA ARG A 174 3.72 -16.33 21.75
C ARG A 174 2.57 -15.37 21.96
N VAL A 175 2.81 -14.35 22.78
CA VAL A 175 1.91 -13.22 22.96
C VAL A 175 2.71 -11.96 22.66
N SER A 176 2.22 -11.12 21.76
CA SER A 176 2.88 -9.89 21.34
C SER A 176 1.91 -8.73 21.37
N GLY A 177 2.33 -7.59 21.93
CA GLY A 177 1.64 -6.33 21.79
C GLY A 177 2.52 -5.34 21.03
N TYR A 178 1.93 -4.51 20.17
CA TYR A 178 2.67 -3.54 19.37
C TYR A 178 1.97 -2.20 19.28
N TYR A 179 2.78 -1.15 19.07
CA TYR A 179 2.33 0.19 18.72
C TYR A 179 3.27 0.78 17.68
N THR A 180 2.70 1.30 16.59
CA THR A 180 3.47 2.02 15.55
C THR A 180 2.75 3.31 15.20
N LYS A 181 3.52 4.38 15.08
CA LYS A 181 3.08 5.69 14.62
C LYS A 181 3.85 6.07 13.36
N VAL A 182 3.11 6.53 12.35
CA VAL A 182 3.65 7.06 11.10
C VAL A 182 3.20 8.50 11.01
N ASN A 183 4.12 9.43 10.76
CA ASN A 183 3.82 10.84 10.62
C ASN A 183 4.33 11.37 9.28
N ASP A 184 3.67 12.42 8.79
CA ASP A 184 4.09 13.21 7.63
C ASP A 184 4.16 12.41 6.32
N ARG A 185 3.37 11.34 6.17
CA ARG A 185 3.29 10.58 4.91
C ARG A 185 2.67 11.44 3.81
N SER A 186 3.21 11.32 2.60
CA SER A 186 2.69 11.96 1.39
C SER A 186 2.22 10.91 0.39
N LYS A 187 1.12 11.20 -0.31
CA LYS A 187 0.52 10.29 -1.31
C LYS A 187 -0.04 11.11 -2.47
N VAL A 188 0.18 10.66 -3.70
CA VAL A 188 -0.47 11.24 -4.88
C VAL A 188 -1.45 10.20 -5.44
N ILE A 189 -2.69 10.63 -5.62
CA ILE A 189 -3.76 9.82 -6.21
C ILE A 189 -4.12 10.44 -7.56
N SER A 190 -3.94 9.69 -8.64
CA SER A 190 -4.26 10.15 -9.99
C SER A 190 -5.55 9.51 -10.48
N PHE A 191 -6.42 10.30 -11.08
CA PHE A 191 -7.69 9.85 -11.61
C PHE A 191 -8.11 10.69 -12.81
N TYR A 192 -9.05 10.19 -13.62
CA TYR A 192 -9.67 10.96 -14.67
C TYR A 192 -10.87 11.72 -14.10
N ASP A 193 -10.83 13.04 -14.18
CA ASP A 193 -11.93 13.91 -13.75
C ASP A 193 -12.91 14.11 -14.91
N ASP A 194 -14.14 13.65 -14.73
CA ASP A 194 -15.19 13.72 -15.76
C ASP A 194 -15.69 15.15 -16.01
N VAL A 195 -15.56 16.03 -15.03
CA VAL A 195 -15.98 17.44 -15.15
C VAL A 195 -14.93 18.21 -15.95
N LEU A 196 -13.67 18.04 -15.58
CA LEU A 196 -12.53 18.70 -16.23
C LEU A 196 -12.08 17.98 -17.50
N LYS A 197 -12.57 16.76 -17.76
CA LYS A 197 -12.22 15.89 -18.91
C LYS A 197 -10.72 15.69 -19.07
N THR A 198 -10.02 15.60 -17.94
CA THR A 198 -8.57 15.45 -17.90
C THR A 198 -8.12 14.57 -16.73
N TYR A 199 -6.88 14.08 -16.78
CA TYR A 199 -6.24 13.48 -15.62
C TYR A 199 -5.90 14.54 -14.58
N THR A 200 -6.28 14.23 -13.34
CA THR A 200 -6.10 15.08 -12.17
C THR A 200 -5.31 14.32 -11.12
N ASN A 201 -4.39 15.01 -10.46
CA ASN A 201 -3.59 14.50 -9.37
C ASN A 201 -4.02 15.18 -8.06
N PHE A 202 -4.40 14.36 -7.10
CA PHE A 202 -4.68 14.79 -5.74
C PHE A 202 -3.44 14.49 -4.90
N ALA A 203 -2.64 15.51 -4.64
CA ALA A 203 -1.41 15.41 -3.86
C ALA A 203 -1.72 15.66 -2.39
N LEU A 204 -1.58 14.64 -1.56
CA LEU A 204 -1.85 14.65 -0.12
C LEU A 204 -0.54 14.75 0.65
N SER A 205 -0.50 15.58 1.69
CA SER A 205 0.63 15.74 2.61
C SER A 205 0.18 15.83 4.06
N GLY A 206 1.03 15.41 5.00
CA GLY A 206 0.71 15.40 6.42
C GLY A 206 -0.28 14.29 6.80
N ILE A 207 -0.20 13.13 6.16
CA ILE A 207 -0.96 11.95 6.55
C ILE A 207 -0.27 11.30 7.76
N ASP A 208 -0.96 11.29 8.90
CA ASP A 208 -0.50 10.60 10.09
C ASP A 208 -1.38 9.40 10.39
N GLU A 209 -0.73 8.30 10.77
CA GLU A 209 -1.39 7.02 11.04
C GLU A 209 -0.86 6.42 12.35
N GLN A 210 -1.71 5.68 13.04
CA GLN A 210 -1.32 4.86 14.18
C GLN A 210 -1.85 3.45 14.04
N TYR A 211 -1.06 2.51 14.54
CA TYR A 211 -1.32 1.09 14.51
C TYR A 211 -1.02 0.52 15.89
N PHE A 212 -1.99 -0.09 16.54
CA PHE A 212 -1.72 -0.84 17.75
C PHE A 212 -2.52 -2.13 17.74
N GLY A 213 -2.01 -3.14 18.43
CA GLY A 213 -2.69 -4.42 18.48
C GLY A 213 -2.03 -5.44 19.38
N LEU A 214 -2.70 -6.58 19.43
CA LEU A 214 -2.29 -7.76 20.18
C LEU A 214 -2.31 -8.97 19.25
N GLU A 215 -1.28 -9.79 19.36
CA GLU A 215 -1.16 -11.04 18.62
C GLU A 215 -0.90 -12.19 19.58
N VAL A 216 -1.62 -13.28 19.38
CA VAL A 216 -1.42 -14.52 20.15
C VAL A 216 -1.29 -15.66 19.16
N ALA A 217 -0.23 -16.45 19.29
CA ALA A 217 -0.04 -17.67 18.50
C ALA A 217 0.31 -18.84 19.42
N ALA A 218 -0.33 -19.99 19.22
CA ALA A 218 -0.10 -21.20 19.99
C ALA A 218 -0.01 -22.44 19.10
N SER A 219 0.83 -23.40 19.53
CA SER A 219 0.89 -24.74 18.96
C SER A 219 0.86 -25.73 20.13
N ILE A 220 -0.15 -26.59 20.14
CA ILE A 220 -0.47 -27.52 21.22
C ILE A 220 -0.45 -28.94 20.64
N PRO A 221 0.48 -29.80 21.04
CA PRO A 221 0.43 -31.21 20.67
C PRO A 221 -0.76 -31.87 21.36
N ILE A 222 -1.59 -32.57 20.58
CA ILE A 222 -2.78 -33.28 21.11
C ILE A 222 -2.45 -34.76 21.31
N TYR A 223 -2.02 -35.44 20.27
CA TYR A 223 -1.76 -36.87 20.29
C TYR A 223 -0.93 -37.32 19.07
N ASN A 224 0.12 -38.16 19.29
CA ASN A 224 0.88 -38.90 18.25
C ASN A 224 1.03 -38.17 16.89
N GLY A 225 1.70 -37.01 16.89
CA GLY A 225 1.95 -36.23 15.69
C GLY A 225 0.80 -35.30 15.27
N LEU A 226 -0.33 -35.29 15.98
CA LEU A 226 -1.42 -34.35 15.80
C LEU A 226 -1.19 -33.12 16.68
N SER A 227 -1.27 -31.93 16.12
CA SER A 227 -1.16 -30.66 16.83
C SER A 227 -2.28 -29.70 16.45
N LEU A 228 -2.81 -29.00 17.45
CA LEU A 228 -3.68 -27.83 17.25
C LEU A 228 -2.79 -26.58 17.15
N ASN A 229 -2.97 -25.83 16.08
CA ASN A 229 -2.31 -24.54 15.90
C ASN A 229 -3.36 -23.43 15.87
N GLY A 230 -3.04 -22.31 16.45
CA GLY A 230 -3.92 -21.15 16.42
C GLY A 230 -3.12 -19.85 16.40
N ALA A 231 -3.66 -18.86 15.71
CA ALA A 231 -3.15 -17.50 15.73
C ALA A 231 -4.32 -16.52 15.69
N ILE A 232 -4.24 -15.48 16.50
CA ILE A 232 -5.19 -14.37 16.52
C ILE A 232 -4.38 -13.10 16.46
N SER A 233 -4.72 -12.21 15.54
CA SER A 233 -4.25 -10.83 15.49
C SER A 233 -5.46 -9.91 15.60
N TRP A 234 -5.44 -9.05 16.59
CA TRP A 234 -6.42 -7.98 16.76
C TRP A 234 -5.68 -6.66 16.79
N GLY A 235 -6.10 -5.72 15.94
CA GLY A 235 -5.50 -4.40 15.85
C GLY A 235 -6.53 -3.31 15.65
N GLN A 236 -6.07 -2.09 15.83
CA GLN A 236 -6.79 -0.88 15.47
C GLN A 236 -5.85 0.06 14.74
N TYR A 237 -6.15 0.32 13.47
CA TYR A 237 -5.36 1.13 12.56
C TYR A 237 -6.18 2.34 12.15
N THR A 238 -5.72 3.54 12.51
CA THR A 238 -6.48 4.78 12.31
C THR A 238 -5.61 5.91 11.79
N TYR A 239 -6.22 6.78 11.00
CA TYR A 239 -5.66 8.07 10.69
C TYR A 239 -5.76 8.99 11.91
N THR A 240 -4.69 9.74 12.22
CA THR A 240 -4.63 10.62 13.39
C THR A 240 -4.57 12.10 13.01
N SER A 241 -4.43 12.42 11.72
CA SER A 241 -4.46 13.78 11.17
C SER A 241 -5.53 13.95 10.11
N ASN A 242 -5.79 15.20 9.77
CA ASN A 242 -6.50 15.61 8.58
C ASN A 242 -5.46 16.13 7.58
N PRO A 243 -5.07 15.36 6.55
CA PRO A 243 -4.04 15.79 5.62
C PRO A 243 -4.48 16.97 4.77
N ASN A 244 -3.50 17.75 4.33
CA ASN A 244 -3.72 18.77 3.31
C ASN A 244 -3.68 18.14 1.91
N TYR A 245 -4.42 18.73 0.98
CA TYR A 245 -4.35 18.33 -0.42
C TYR A 245 -4.15 19.53 -1.34
N VAL A 246 -3.55 19.24 -2.50
CA VAL A 246 -3.52 20.15 -3.65
C VAL A 246 -3.97 19.32 -4.85
N GLN A 247 -4.99 19.82 -5.55
CA GLN A 247 -5.51 19.19 -6.78
C GLN A 247 -4.91 19.91 -7.99
N ILE A 248 -4.32 19.15 -8.89
CA ILE A 248 -3.61 19.66 -10.06
C ILE A 248 -4.01 18.83 -11.27
N ALA A 249 -4.50 19.48 -12.31
CA ALA A 249 -4.80 18.82 -13.57
C ALA A 249 -3.55 18.68 -14.45
N ASP A 250 -3.49 17.61 -15.23
CA ASP A 250 -2.38 17.40 -16.19
C ASP A 250 -2.41 18.42 -17.35
N ASN A 251 -3.56 19.00 -17.62
CA ASN A 251 -3.77 20.03 -18.66
C ASN A 251 -3.82 21.47 -18.13
N SER A 252 -3.38 21.71 -16.88
CA SER A 252 -3.29 23.04 -16.29
C SER A 252 -1.93 23.26 -15.62
N ALA A 253 -1.36 24.43 -15.75
CA ALA A 253 -0.12 24.81 -15.07
C ALA A 253 -0.37 25.12 -13.58
N GLU A 254 -1.52 25.69 -13.28
CA GLU A 254 -1.89 26.13 -11.93
C GLU A 254 -2.64 25.02 -11.15
N PRO A 255 -2.52 25.03 -9.82
CA PRO A 255 -3.39 24.22 -8.97
C PRO A 255 -4.85 24.59 -9.20
N LEU A 256 -5.72 23.59 -9.24
CA LEU A 256 -7.15 23.78 -9.40
C LEU A 256 -7.79 24.15 -8.08
N ASN A 257 -7.37 23.45 -7.02
CA ASN A 257 -7.95 23.57 -5.71
C ASN A 257 -6.98 23.09 -4.63
N SER A 258 -7.18 23.50 -3.39
CA SER A 258 -6.42 23.06 -2.22
C SER A 258 -7.25 23.19 -0.95
N GLY A 259 -6.96 22.36 0.04
CA GLY A 259 -7.68 22.39 1.31
C GLY A 259 -7.30 21.25 2.23
N THR A 260 -8.25 20.83 3.05
CA THR A 260 -8.09 19.78 4.04
C THR A 260 -8.98 18.59 3.73
N VAL A 261 -8.44 17.37 3.90
CA VAL A 261 -9.20 16.13 3.85
C VAL A 261 -9.49 15.66 5.26
N TYR A 262 -10.74 15.43 5.61
CA TYR A 262 -11.17 15.04 6.96
C TYR A 262 -11.09 13.53 7.13
N TRP A 263 -9.87 13.02 7.44
CA TRP A 263 -9.56 11.59 7.65
C TRP A 263 -9.33 11.20 9.11
N LYS A 264 -9.15 12.17 9.99
CA LYS A 264 -8.91 11.88 11.39
C LYS A 264 -9.98 10.93 11.97
N ASP A 265 -9.53 9.93 12.73
CA ASP A 265 -10.32 8.87 13.37
C ASP A 265 -10.93 7.84 12.38
N MET A 266 -10.73 7.97 11.08
CA MET A 266 -11.08 6.94 10.11
C MET A 266 -10.10 5.79 10.14
N ARG A 267 -10.53 4.63 9.64
CA ARG A 267 -9.72 3.41 9.63
C ARG A 267 -8.77 3.37 8.44
N VAL A 268 -7.54 2.94 8.69
CA VAL A 268 -6.62 2.63 7.60
C VAL A 268 -7.13 1.40 6.86
N GLU A 269 -7.16 1.50 5.55
CA GLU A 269 -7.75 0.53 4.65
C GLU A 269 -6.81 -0.61 4.26
N SER A 270 -7.34 -1.57 3.49
CA SER A 270 -6.62 -2.62 2.74
C SER A 270 -6.10 -3.81 3.54
N THR A 271 -6.18 -3.81 4.87
CA THR A 271 -5.77 -4.97 5.67
C THR A 271 -6.83 -5.29 6.73
N PRO A 272 -7.10 -6.57 7.02
CA PRO A 272 -7.98 -6.93 8.11
C PRO A 272 -7.35 -6.51 9.44
N GLN A 273 -8.08 -5.76 10.25
CA GLN A 273 -7.65 -5.36 11.59
C GLN A 273 -7.94 -6.45 12.63
N THR A 274 -8.65 -7.51 12.22
CA THR A 274 -8.84 -8.74 12.98
C THR A 274 -8.66 -9.92 12.05
N ALA A 275 -7.71 -10.79 12.37
CA ALA A 275 -7.47 -12.03 11.64
C ALA A 275 -7.29 -13.19 12.62
N MET A 276 -7.87 -14.34 12.32
CA MET A 276 -7.74 -15.56 13.11
C MET A 276 -7.46 -16.75 12.21
N ASN A 277 -6.61 -17.64 12.68
CA ASN A 277 -6.40 -18.95 12.10
C ASN A 277 -6.54 -20.01 13.20
N ILE A 278 -7.27 -21.07 12.92
CA ILE A 278 -7.29 -22.29 13.74
C ILE A 278 -7.08 -23.47 12.81
N GLY A 279 -6.06 -24.27 13.08
CA GLY A 279 -5.69 -25.40 12.24
C GLY A 279 -5.31 -26.64 13.02
N LEU A 280 -5.55 -27.79 12.41
CA LEU A 280 -5.03 -29.08 12.84
C LEU A 280 -3.91 -29.48 11.87
N SER A 281 -2.76 -29.84 12.41
CA SER A 281 -1.66 -30.39 11.63
C SER A 281 -1.29 -31.78 12.13
N TYR A 282 -1.06 -32.69 11.19
CA TYR A 282 -0.68 -34.07 11.47
C TYR A 282 0.65 -34.41 10.81
N ARG A 283 1.54 -34.99 11.58
CA ARG A 283 2.80 -35.60 11.10
C ARG A 283 2.80 -37.07 11.47
N GLY A 284 2.46 -37.90 10.51
CA GLY A 284 2.31 -39.34 10.69
C GLY A 284 3.56 -40.15 10.37
N PRO A 285 3.48 -41.50 10.57
CA PRO A 285 4.52 -42.41 10.15
C PRO A 285 4.72 -42.33 8.64
N HIS A 286 5.90 -42.85 8.18
CA HIS A 286 6.27 -42.87 6.76
C HIS A 286 6.31 -41.46 6.11
N ASN A 287 6.57 -40.40 6.91
CA ASN A 287 6.71 -39.00 6.47
C ASN A 287 5.49 -38.47 5.74
N ILE A 288 4.29 -38.88 6.16
CA ILE A 288 3.03 -38.29 5.76
C ILE A 288 2.79 -37.04 6.63
N TYR A 289 2.34 -35.95 6.03
CA TYR A 289 1.89 -34.76 6.73
C TYR A 289 0.61 -34.23 6.09
N ALA A 290 -0.26 -33.70 6.92
CA ALA A 290 -1.51 -33.09 6.52
C ALA A 290 -1.86 -31.90 7.39
N SER A 291 -2.60 -30.94 6.88
CA SER A 291 -3.21 -29.88 7.67
C SER A 291 -4.61 -29.52 7.16
N ILE A 292 -5.40 -28.97 8.06
CA ILE A 292 -6.66 -28.27 7.75
C ILE A 292 -6.68 -26.99 8.57
N ASP A 293 -6.99 -25.88 7.92
CA ASP A 293 -6.87 -24.54 8.47
C ASP A 293 -8.13 -23.72 8.17
N LEU A 294 -8.80 -23.24 9.22
CA LEU A 294 -9.90 -22.28 9.14
C LEU A 294 -9.34 -20.88 9.40
N ASN A 295 -9.55 -19.96 8.46
CA ASN A 295 -9.18 -18.57 8.58
C ASN A 295 -10.42 -17.70 8.67
N TYR A 296 -10.38 -16.69 9.53
CA TYR A 296 -11.41 -15.68 9.71
C TYR A 296 -10.81 -14.29 9.61
N TYR A 297 -11.51 -13.38 8.93
CA TYR A 297 -11.10 -11.99 8.71
C TYR A 297 -12.25 -11.04 9.02
N ASN A 298 -11.94 -9.93 9.68
CA ASN A 298 -12.91 -8.90 10.00
C ASN A 298 -12.24 -7.51 10.08
N ASN A 299 -13.07 -6.47 10.19
CA ASN A 299 -12.60 -5.09 10.29
C ASN A 299 -11.68 -4.70 9.10
N MET A 300 -12.10 -5.05 7.89
CA MET A 300 -11.53 -4.57 6.64
C MET A 300 -12.34 -3.40 6.11
N TYR A 301 -11.67 -2.41 5.56
CA TYR A 301 -12.30 -1.17 5.11
C TYR A 301 -11.92 -0.87 3.66
N LEU A 302 -12.89 -0.29 2.94
CA LEU A 302 -12.69 0.18 1.57
C LEU A 302 -11.72 1.37 1.54
N SER A 303 -10.87 1.42 0.51
CA SER A 303 -9.99 2.57 0.29
C SER A 303 -10.80 3.81 -0.06
N MET A 304 -10.55 4.88 0.69
CA MET A 304 -11.35 6.09 0.67
C MET A 304 -10.97 7.01 -0.48
N ASN A 305 -12.00 7.60 -1.10
CA ASN A 305 -11.83 8.75 -1.96
C ASN A 305 -11.65 10.02 -1.09
N PRO A 306 -10.51 10.71 -1.15
CA PRO A 306 -10.30 11.93 -0.35
C PRO A 306 -11.29 13.03 -0.70
N LEU A 307 -11.74 13.16 -1.95
CA LEU A 307 -12.67 14.20 -2.40
C LEU A 307 -13.98 14.20 -1.59
N TYR A 308 -14.52 13.02 -1.23
CA TYR A 308 -15.73 12.94 -0.40
C TYR A 308 -15.55 13.49 1.02
N ARG A 309 -14.32 13.66 1.47
CA ARG A 309 -13.95 14.15 2.81
C ARG A 309 -13.34 15.55 2.78
N THR A 310 -13.60 16.31 1.70
CA THR A 310 -13.28 17.74 1.61
C THR A 310 -14.55 18.58 1.75
N ASP A 311 -14.40 19.89 1.81
CA ASP A 311 -15.53 20.82 1.78
C ASP A 311 -15.99 21.15 0.35
N GLU A 312 -15.23 20.76 -0.67
CA GLU A 312 -15.55 21.03 -2.09
C GLU A 312 -16.84 20.36 -2.57
N VAL A 313 -17.19 19.23 -1.99
CA VAL A 313 -18.39 18.45 -2.35
C VAL A 313 -19.57 18.75 -1.43
N LEU A 314 -19.48 19.79 -0.59
CA LEU A 314 -20.56 20.20 0.29
C LEU A 314 -21.37 21.34 -0.36
N LEU A 315 -22.67 21.15 -0.42
CA LEU A 315 -23.60 22.20 -0.85
C LEU A 315 -24.43 22.69 0.34
N PRO A 316 -24.78 23.99 0.37
CA PRO A 316 -25.63 24.53 1.43
C PRO A 316 -27.01 23.85 1.55
N THR A 317 -27.44 23.19 0.49
CA THR A 317 -28.71 22.44 0.40
C THR A 317 -28.64 21.03 0.97
N MET A 318 -27.45 20.53 1.30
CA MET A 318 -27.28 19.18 1.85
C MET A 318 -27.64 19.12 3.33
N THR A 319 -28.32 18.04 3.71
CA THR A 319 -28.60 17.74 5.12
C THR A 319 -27.39 17.12 5.80
N ASP A 320 -27.33 17.20 7.14
CA ASP A 320 -26.28 16.58 7.95
C ASP A 320 -26.20 15.06 7.73
N GLU A 321 -27.33 14.42 7.42
CA GLU A 321 -27.37 12.98 7.13
C GLU A 321 -26.69 12.67 5.78
N GLN A 322 -26.99 13.44 4.75
CA GLN A 322 -26.34 13.32 3.43
C GLN A 322 -24.83 13.57 3.52
N ILE A 323 -24.40 14.53 4.33
CA ILE A 323 -22.97 14.82 4.56
C ILE A 323 -22.30 13.65 5.30
N ARG A 324 -22.94 13.09 6.34
CA ARG A 324 -22.42 11.92 7.06
C ARG A 324 -22.32 10.70 6.18
N GLU A 325 -23.33 10.43 5.35
CA GLU A 325 -23.30 9.32 4.39
C GLU A 325 -22.19 9.49 3.36
N LEU A 326 -22.03 10.68 2.77
CA LEU A 326 -20.97 11.00 1.81
C LEU A 326 -19.58 10.81 2.42
N ARG A 327 -19.36 11.23 3.67
CA ARG A 327 -18.09 11.13 4.38
C ARG A 327 -17.85 9.78 5.04
N SER A 328 -18.86 8.91 5.16
CA SER A 328 -18.75 7.59 5.82
C SER A 328 -17.69 6.71 5.14
N GLN A 329 -17.13 5.77 5.89
CA GLN A 329 -16.22 4.76 5.36
C GLN A 329 -16.93 3.40 5.31
N GLU A 330 -16.85 2.70 4.19
CA GLU A 330 -17.42 1.36 4.06
C GLU A 330 -16.53 0.34 4.77
N LYS A 331 -17.16 -0.45 5.63
CA LYS A 331 -16.59 -1.64 6.26
C LYS A 331 -17.09 -2.87 5.52
N PHE A 332 -16.19 -3.81 5.20
CA PHE A 332 -16.56 -5.08 4.60
C PHE A 332 -17.14 -6.05 5.63
N ASP A 333 -17.98 -6.95 5.16
CA ASP A 333 -18.47 -8.07 5.96
C ASP A 333 -17.31 -8.97 6.40
N SER A 334 -17.50 -9.67 7.51
CA SER A 334 -16.55 -10.68 7.96
C SER A 334 -16.50 -11.85 6.96
N ALA A 335 -15.33 -12.45 6.82
CA ALA A 335 -15.11 -13.51 5.87
C ALA A 335 -14.35 -14.67 6.50
N TYR A 336 -14.57 -15.88 6.00
CA TYR A 336 -13.81 -17.05 6.40
C TYR A 336 -13.49 -17.94 5.20
N THR A 337 -12.35 -18.64 5.30
CA THR A 337 -11.91 -19.63 4.31
C THR A 337 -11.44 -20.89 5.01
N LEU A 338 -11.66 -22.03 4.37
CA LEU A 338 -11.12 -23.32 4.80
C LEU A 338 -10.08 -23.79 3.78
N SER A 339 -8.91 -24.18 4.26
CA SER A 339 -7.83 -24.68 3.43
C SER A 339 -7.33 -26.02 3.97
N ALA A 340 -6.80 -26.88 3.13
CA ALA A 340 -6.19 -28.14 3.56
C ALA A 340 -4.95 -28.46 2.72
N SER A 341 -4.04 -29.20 3.32
CA SER A 341 -2.88 -29.71 2.62
C SER A 341 -2.61 -31.17 3.01
N ILE A 342 -2.03 -31.93 2.08
CA ILE A 342 -1.53 -33.26 2.32
C ILE A 342 -0.24 -33.46 1.53
N GLY A 343 0.73 -34.15 2.12
CA GLY A 343 1.97 -34.47 1.44
C GLY A 343 2.68 -35.69 2.02
N LYS A 344 3.65 -36.20 1.27
CA LYS A 344 4.45 -37.35 1.64
C LYS A 344 5.84 -37.25 1.05
N ASN A 345 6.83 -37.68 1.85
CA ASN A 345 8.21 -37.81 1.42
C ASN A 345 8.62 -39.30 1.39
N PHE A 346 9.21 -39.70 0.28
CA PHE A 346 9.80 -41.04 0.09
C PHE A 346 11.31 -40.91 0.13
N TYR A 347 11.95 -41.63 1.03
CA TYR A 347 13.40 -41.74 1.08
C TYR A 347 13.83 -43.02 0.34
N ILE A 348 14.57 -42.81 -0.74
CA ILE A 348 15.03 -43.90 -1.62
C ILE A 348 16.52 -44.11 -1.35
N GLN A 349 16.87 -45.33 -0.90
CA GLN A 349 18.26 -45.76 -0.60
C GLN A 349 19.01 -44.80 0.36
N ARG A 350 18.30 -44.06 1.23
CA ARG A 350 18.87 -43.05 2.14
C ARG A 350 19.63 -41.91 1.45
N ARG A 351 19.62 -41.86 0.12
CA ARG A 351 20.35 -40.90 -0.70
C ARG A 351 19.39 -39.91 -1.42
N TYR A 352 18.28 -40.40 -1.91
CA TYR A 352 17.33 -39.62 -2.68
C TYR A 352 16.06 -39.38 -1.91
N THR A 353 15.46 -38.22 -2.11
CA THR A 353 14.16 -37.91 -1.56
C THR A 353 13.21 -37.49 -2.68
N LEU A 354 12.11 -38.22 -2.84
CA LEU A 354 10.98 -37.81 -3.67
C LEU A 354 9.87 -37.34 -2.76
N GLY A 355 9.45 -36.11 -2.93
CA GLY A 355 8.36 -35.52 -2.15
C GLY A 355 7.27 -34.99 -3.04
N PHE A 356 6.04 -35.04 -2.56
CA PHE A 356 4.91 -34.35 -3.15
C PHE A 356 4.02 -33.73 -2.06
N SER A 357 3.37 -32.62 -2.38
CA SER A 357 2.33 -32.02 -1.56
C SER A 357 1.25 -31.40 -2.42
N LEU A 358 0.02 -31.63 -2.04
CA LEU A 358 -1.16 -30.99 -2.60
C LEU A 358 -1.72 -30.02 -1.55
N GLN A 359 -1.92 -28.78 -1.93
CA GLN A 359 -2.60 -27.77 -1.13
C GLN A 359 -3.86 -27.33 -1.86
N VAL A 360 -4.95 -27.25 -1.14
CA VAL A 360 -6.24 -26.74 -1.61
C VAL A 360 -6.63 -25.56 -0.75
N ASN A 361 -6.72 -24.39 -1.34
CA ASN A 361 -7.14 -23.17 -0.65
C ASN A 361 -8.60 -22.87 -0.96
N ASN A 362 -9.29 -22.26 0.01
CA ASN A 362 -10.69 -21.88 -0.10
C ASN A 362 -11.58 -23.04 -0.58
N ILE A 363 -11.55 -24.18 0.13
CA ILE A 363 -12.30 -25.40 -0.16
C ILE A 363 -13.79 -25.13 -0.28
N LEU A 364 -14.30 -24.14 0.49
CA LEU A 364 -15.70 -23.74 0.49
C LEU A 364 -16.11 -22.96 -0.77
N ASN A 365 -15.15 -22.66 -1.65
CA ASN A 365 -15.33 -21.90 -2.88
C ASN A 365 -16.05 -20.56 -2.69
N ASN A 366 -15.79 -19.86 -1.60
CA ASN A 366 -16.40 -18.58 -1.33
C ASN A 366 -15.77 -17.48 -2.19
N GLN A 367 -16.46 -17.07 -3.26
CA GLN A 367 -16.00 -16.04 -4.20
C GLN A 367 -16.51 -14.63 -3.87
N ASN A 368 -17.34 -14.49 -2.83
CA ASN A 368 -17.95 -13.22 -2.47
C ASN A 368 -17.13 -12.45 -1.41
N ILE A 369 -15.95 -12.95 -1.05
CA ILE A 369 -15.08 -12.31 -0.09
C ILE A 369 -14.40 -11.10 -0.74
N LYS A 370 -14.75 -9.90 -0.29
CA LYS A 370 -14.08 -8.67 -0.68
C LYS A 370 -12.70 -8.63 -0.03
N THR A 371 -11.63 -8.55 -0.83
CA THR A 371 -10.23 -8.47 -0.36
C THR A 371 -9.68 -7.06 -0.39
N GLY A 372 -10.42 -6.12 -0.97
CA GLY A 372 -10.06 -4.72 -1.12
C GLY A 372 -10.96 -4.03 -2.13
N GLY A 373 -10.52 -2.89 -2.58
CA GLY A 373 -11.24 -2.05 -3.53
C GLY A 373 -11.03 -0.58 -3.20
N TYR A 374 -11.75 0.28 -3.89
CA TYR A 374 -11.66 1.72 -3.69
C TYR A 374 -12.97 2.44 -4.05
N GLU A 375 -13.26 3.51 -3.35
CA GLU A 375 -14.25 4.50 -3.75
C GLU A 375 -13.74 5.19 -5.02
N GLN A 376 -14.58 5.30 -6.05
CA GLN A 376 -14.19 5.98 -7.28
C GLN A 376 -14.06 7.49 -7.03
N MET A 377 -13.07 8.13 -7.68
CA MET A 377 -12.84 9.58 -7.61
C MET A 377 -13.84 10.34 -8.48
N ARG A 378 -15.12 10.07 -8.28
CA ARG A 378 -16.25 10.65 -9.00
C ARG A 378 -17.36 10.94 -8.00
N VAL A 379 -18.07 12.02 -8.19
CA VAL A 379 -19.26 12.37 -7.40
C VAL A 379 -20.49 12.35 -8.29
N GLN A 380 -21.58 11.84 -7.77
CA GLN A 380 -22.85 11.83 -8.46
C GLN A 380 -23.71 12.98 -7.92
N GLY A 381 -23.96 13.98 -8.76
CA GLY A 381 -24.87 15.07 -8.43
C GLY A 381 -26.33 14.63 -8.49
N ILE A 382 -27.07 14.87 -7.43
CA ILE A 382 -28.52 14.69 -7.36
C ILE A 382 -29.17 16.00 -7.70
N LYS A 383 -30.09 15.99 -8.67
CA LYS A 383 -30.75 17.18 -9.19
C LYS A 383 -32.18 17.29 -8.68
N THR A 384 -32.58 18.49 -8.29
CA THR A 384 -33.98 18.89 -8.12
C THR A 384 -34.29 19.94 -9.18
N GLY A 385 -35.07 19.52 -10.20
CA GLY A 385 -35.23 20.35 -11.41
C GLY A 385 -33.94 20.39 -12.25
N LYS A 386 -33.39 21.59 -12.43
CA LYS A 386 -32.15 21.85 -13.17
C LYS A 386 -30.91 21.99 -12.29
N GLU A 387 -31.08 22.11 -10.98
CA GLU A 387 -29.99 22.42 -10.03
C GLU A 387 -29.53 21.14 -9.33
N ILE A 388 -28.21 21.05 -9.08
CA ILE A 388 -27.63 20.01 -8.22
C ILE A 388 -27.85 20.45 -6.77
N THR A 389 -28.60 19.67 -6.01
CA THR A 389 -28.95 19.98 -4.62
C THR A 389 -28.19 19.14 -3.61
N SER A 390 -27.61 18.03 -4.02
CA SER A 390 -26.73 17.20 -3.18
C SER A 390 -25.79 16.35 -4.02
N TYR A 391 -24.76 15.83 -3.37
CA TYR A 391 -23.87 14.85 -3.94
C TYR A 391 -23.99 13.52 -3.21
N GLN A 392 -23.80 12.41 -3.93
CA GLN A 392 -23.70 11.09 -3.36
C GLN A 392 -22.47 10.36 -3.90
N LYS A 393 -22.07 9.29 -3.21
CA LYS A 393 -20.96 8.43 -3.64
C LYS A 393 -21.30 7.77 -4.97
N PHE A 394 -20.31 7.72 -5.84
CA PHE A 394 -20.36 6.85 -7.00
C PHE A 394 -20.10 5.40 -6.56
N ALA A 395 -20.70 4.42 -7.26
CA ALA A 395 -20.54 3.01 -6.94
C ALA A 395 -19.07 2.61 -6.83
N PRO A 396 -18.63 2.01 -5.71
CA PRO A 396 -17.25 1.62 -5.51
C PRO A 396 -16.84 0.44 -6.40
N LYS A 397 -15.55 0.21 -6.52
CA LYS A 397 -14.99 -1.00 -7.14
C LYS A 397 -14.41 -1.90 -6.07
N TYR A 398 -14.68 -3.21 -6.19
CA TYR A 398 -14.21 -4.21 -5.26
C TYR A 398 -13.27 -5.21 -5.93
N PHE A 399 -12.34 -5.72 -5.15
CA PHE A 399 -11.53 -6.88 -5.48
C PHE A 399 -12.02 -8.06 -4.66
N TYR A 400 -12.10 -9.21 -5.29
CA TYR A 400 -12.61 -10.42 -4.67
C TYR A 400 -11.53 -11.50 -4.58
N LEU A 401 -11.65 -12.35 -3.57
CA LEU A 401 -10.82 -13.53 -3.44
C LEU A 401 -11.17 -14.51 -4.57
N PHE A 402 -10.15 -15.21 -5.06
CA PHE A 402 -10.36 -16.34 -5.96
C PHE A 402 -11.16 -17.45 -5.26
N GLY A 403 -11.93 -18.20 -6.05
CA GLY A 403 -12.55 -19.43 -5.58
C GLY A 403 -11.52 -20.49 -5.16
N THR A 404 -11.89 -21.74 -5.17
CA THR A 404 -10.98 -22.84 -4.82
C THR A 404 -9.76 -22.87 -5.74
N THR A 405 -8.58 -22.88 -5.14
CA THR A 405 -7.30 -22.99 -5.86
C THR A 405 -6.52 -24.21 -5.41
N TYR A 406 -5.82 -24.81 -6.33
CA TYR A 406 -5.00 -26.02 -6.11
C TYR A 406 -3.55 -25.71 -6.40
N TYR A 407 -2.67 -26.22 -5.55
CA TYR A 407 -1.23 -26.16 -5.75
C TYR A 407 -0.62 -27.53 -5.51
N LEU A 408 -0.04 -28.13 -6.56
CA LEU A 408 0.70 -29.38 -6.47
C LEU A 408 2.20 -29.09 -6.58
N ASN A 409 2.95 -29.49 -5.57
CA ASN A 409 4.40 -29.44 -5.58
C ASN A 409 4.97 -30.87 -5.58
N VAL A 410 5.86 -31.13 -6.54
CA VAL A 410 6.61 -32.38 -6.63
C VAL A 410 8.09 -32.02 -6.72
N TYR A 411 8.90 -32.60 -5.87
CA TYR A 411 10.34 -32.37 -5.87
C TYR A 411 11.14 -33.64 -5.74
N PHE A 412 12.31 -33.63 -6.33
CA PHE A 412 13.30 -34.68 -6.23
C PHE A 412 14.62 -34.06 -5.76
N ARG A 413 15.20 -34.62 -4.70
CA ARG A 413 16.51 -34.25 -4.17
C ARG A 413 17.44 -35.42 -4.25
N PHE A 414 18.64 -35.16 -4.75
CA PHE A 414 19.72 -36.15 -4.96
C PHE A 414 21.00 -35.73 -4.23
#